data_81b27ffa70ae0f0ad69ded6063d638cc
#
_entry.id   81b27ffa70ae0f0ad69ded6063d638cc
#
_cell.length_a   1.000
_cell.length_b   1.000
_cell.length_c   1.000
_cell.angle_alpha   90.00
_cell.angle_beta   90.00
_cell.angle_gamma   90.00
#
_symmetry.space_group_name_H-M   'P 1'
#
loop_
_entity.id
_entity.type
_entity.pdbx_description
1 polymer ?
#
loop_
_entity_poly.entity_id
_entity_poly.type
_entity_poly.pdbx_seq_one_letter_code
_entity_poly.pdbx_strand_id
1 'polypeptide(L)'
;ANRIPSEIATILGRMRRGVQRYFIIDGLKYFFAILIAFIVLDFLIDRTFRMDFSQRLIMLVMSVGYLSFVVIRRLFKPLMSRLSDDALMLELEKANGGMNESLISALELSRMRVPDDANVSIEMIDQTVKAGVLHVEDVDISSAFRLKKMRLNFYILIALLTFFVVGVFGVANNDYFAIWYKRNVLLQEIQWPSNYELGIIGLSDEKIRVAKGDDFSVKVIVKEGFKSLPNSIFIEFKSEKYNKSEEVYAGNDGVFVSSPV
;
A
#
# COMPACT_ATOMS: atom_id res chain seq x y z
N ALA A 1 -1.01 -3.05 -50.33
CA ALA A 1 -1.02 -2.43 -48.99
C ALA A 1 -1.13 -3.55 -47.96
N ASN A 2 -0.03 -3.82 -47.27
CA ASN A 2 0.02 -4.81 -46.17
C ASN A 2 -0.91 -4.35 -45.04
N ARG A 3 -2.12 -4.84 -45.02
CA ARG A 3 -3.06 -4.59 -43.89
C ARG A 3 -3.34 -5.93 -43.24
N ILE A 4 -3.01 -6.02 -41.95
CA ILE A 4 -3.45 -7.12 -41.11
C ILE A 4 -4.96 -7.27 -41.27
N PRO A 5 -5.51 -8.46 -41.53
CA PRO A 5 -6.94 -8.70 -41.60
C PRO A 5 -7.66 -8.13 -40.36
N SER A 6 -8.84 -7.57 -40.54
CA SER A 6 -9.63 -6.94 -39.47
C SER A 6 -9.95 -7.88 -38.33
N GLU A 7 -10.16 -9.15 -38.64
CA GLU A 7 -10.45 -10.25 -37.70
C GLU A 7 -9.25 -10.47 -36.77
N ILE A 8 -8.05 -10.62 -37.32
CA ILE A 8 -6.79 -10.79 -36.58
C ILE A 8 -6.53 -9.55 -35.72
N ALA A 9 -6.71 -8.34 -36.30
CA ALA A 9 -6.52 -7.10 -35.54
C ALA A 9 -7.50 -6.97 -34.35
N THR A 10 -8.74 -7.44 -34.54
CA THR A 10 -9.76 -7.43 -33.48
C THR A 10 -9.39 -8.37 -32.34
N ILE A 11 -8.93 -9.59 -32.64
CA ILE A 11 -8.47 -10.55 -31.62
C ILE A 11 -7.27 -10.01 -30.88
N LEU A 12 -6.25 -9.49 -31.56
CA LEU A 12 -5.09 -8.87 -30.95
C LEU A 12 -5.49 -7.73 -29.99
N GLY A 13 -6.46 -6.91 -30.39
CA GLY A 13 -7.01 -5.85 -29.55
C GLY A 13 -7.72 -6.37 -28.29
N ARG A 14 -8.46 -7.50 -28.39
CA ARG A 14 -9.11 -8.16 -27.24
C ARG A 14 -8.06 -8.76 -26.30
N MET A 15 -7.07 -9.47 -26.87
CA MET A 15 -5.96 -10.05 -26.11
C MET A 15 -5.17 -8.99 -25.34
N ARG A 16 -4.79 -7.89 -26.00
CA ARG A 16 -4.05 -6.79 -25.38
C ARG A 16 -4.82 -6.18 -24.21
N ARG A 17 -6.12 -5.92 -24.37
CA ARG A 17 -6.99 -5.43 -23.28
C ARG A 17 -7.11 -6.42 -22.13
N GLY A 18 -7.19 -7.72 -22.42
CA GLY A 18 -7.23 -8.79 -21.42
C GLY A 18 -5.96 -8.81 -20.57
N VAL A 19 -4.79 -8.76 -21.20
CA VAL A 19 -3.48 -8.74 -20.52
C VAL A 19 -3.31 -7.46 -19.70
N GLN A 20 -3.71 -6.30 -20.24
CA GLN A 20 -3.66 -5.04 -19.49
C GLN A 20 -4.54 -5.09 -18.23
N ARG A 21 -5.79 -5.60 -18.34
CA ARG A 21 -6.67 -5.78 -17.17
C ARG A 21 -6.05 -6.70 -16.12
N TYR A 22 -5.41 -7.79 -16.55
CA TYR A 22 -4.72 -8.69 -15.63
C TYR A 22 -3.61 -7.96 -14.84
N PHE A 23 -2.76 -7.18 -15.52
CA PHE A 23 -1.69 -6.42 -14.86
C PHE A 23 -2.23 -5.35 -13.92
N ILE A 24 -3.32 -4.67 -14.29
CA ILE A 24 -3.96 -3.69 -13.41
C ILE A 24 -4.49 -4.36 -12.14
N ILE A 25 -5.25 -5.44 -12.27
CA ILE A 25 -5.82 -6.17 -11.13
C ILE A 25 -4.70 -6.71 -10.21
N ASP A 26 -3.68 -7.34 -10.81
CA ASP A 26 -2.54 -7.87 -10.05
C ASP A 26 -1.74 -6.77 -9.36
N GLY A 27 -1.46 -5.67 -10.06
CA GLY A 27 -0.75 -4.52 -9.51
C GLY A 27 -1.51 -3.83 -8.36
N LEU A 28 -2.81 -3.60 -8.53
CA LEU A 28 -3.67 -3.03 -7.49
C LEU A 28 -3.77 -3.93 -6.26
N LYS A 29 -3.86 -5.25 -6.45
CA LYS A 29 -3.85 -6.21 -5.34
C LYS A 29 -2.60 -6.05 -4.48
N TYR A 30 -1.42 -6.00 -5.10
CA TYR A 30 -0.17 -5.81 -4.37
C TYR A 30 -0.08 -4.42 -3.71
N PHE A 31 -0.53 -3.38 -4.41
CA PHE A 31 -0.56 -2.03 -3.85
C PHE A 31 -1.39 -1.97 -2.55
N PHE A 32 -2.64 -2.46 -2.59
CA PHE A 32 -3.51 -2.44 -1.40
C PHE A 32 -3.03 -3.36 -0.30
N ALA A 33 -2.48 -4.53 -0.63
CA ALA A 33 -1.93 -5.43 0.38
C ALA A 33 -0.77 -4.77 1.15
N ILE A 34 0.13 -4.12 0.43
CA ILE A 34 1.28 -3.44 1.03
C ILE A 34 0.85 -2.18 1.78
N LEU A 35 -0.08 -1.40 1.22
CA LEU A 35 -0.63 -0.20 1.89
C LEU A 35 -1.25 -0.56 3.23
N ILE A 36 -2.09 -1.60 3.28
CA ILE A 36 -2.71 -2.06 4.52
C ILE A 36 -1.65 -2.53 5.51
N ALA A 37 -0.66 -3.31 5.03
CA ALA A 37 0.42 -3.78 5.88
C ALA A 37 1.22 -2.62 6.50
N PHE A 38 1.53 -1.58 5.72
CA PHE A 38 2.21 -0.39 6.25
C PHE A 38 1.36 0.37 7.26
N ILE A 39 0.06 0.60 6.99
CA ILE A 39 -0.84 1.29 7.92
C ILE A 39 -0.89 0.54 9.26
N VAL A 40 -1.08 -0.79 9.22
CA VAL A 40 -1.15 -1.60 10.43
C VAL A 40 0.17 -1.60 11.18
N LEU A 41 1.28 -1.77 10.48
CA LEU A 41 2.61 -1.81 11.08
C LEU A 41 2.97 -0.46 11.71
N ASP A 42 2.77 0.63 10.99
CA ASP A 42 3.06 2.00 11.46
C ASP A 42 2.19 2.36 12.67
N PHE A 43 0.89 2.01 12.63
CA PHE A 43 -0.02 2.19 13.76
C PHE A 43 0.47 1.44 15.02
N LEU A 44 0.85 0.16 14.85
CA LEU A 44 1.33 -0.65 15.97
C LEU A 44 2.64 -0.13 16.55
N ILE A 45 3.58 0.25 15.70
CA ILE A 45 4.88 0.77 16.12
C ILE A 45 4.71 2.12 16.83
N ASP A 46 3.98 3.08 16.23
CA ASP A 46 3.78 4.40 16.85
C ASP A 46 2.99 4.29 18.17
N ARG A 47 2.01 3.39 18.23
CA ARG A 47 1.23 3.17 19.47
C ARG A 47 2.06 2.57 20.59
N THR A 48 3.01 1.68 20.27
CA THR A 48 3.83 0.96 21.26
C THR A 48 5.03 1.80 21.70
N PHE A 49 5.76 2.37 20.73
CA PHE A 49 7.03 3.07 21.00
C PHE A 49 6.87 4.59 21.12
N ARG A 50 5.67 5.14 20.85
CA ARG A 50 5.37 6.58 20.89
C ARG A 50 6.42 7.38 20.12
N MET A 51 6.56 7.07 18.82
CA MET A 51 7.59 7.63 17.96
C MET A 51 7.66 9.16 17.98
N ASP A 52 8.88 9.68 17.97
CA ASP A 52 9.16 11.10 17.78
C ASP A 52 8.87 11.56 16.35
N PHE A 53 8.79 12.88 16.14
CA PHE A 53 8.55 13.48 14.82
C PHE A 53 9.49 12.96 13.75
N SER A 54 10.80 12.89 14.02
CA SER A 54 11.81 12.43 13.07
C SER A 54 11.62 10.97 12.64
N GLN A 55 11.28 10.10 13.60
CA GLN A 55 11.02 8.68 13.35
C GLN A 55 9.77 8.48 12.47
N ARG A 56 8.69 9.22 12.75
CA ARG A 56 7.45 9.20 11.96
C ARG A 56 7.69 9.71 10.54
N LEU A 57 8.46 10.77 10.38
CA LEU A 57 8.83 11.31 9.07
C LEU A 57 9.60 10.28 8.24
N ILE A 58 10.59 9.60 8.83
CA ILE A 58 11.36 8.54 8.16
C ILE A 58 10.44 7.41 7.74
N MET A 59 9.55 6.93 8.62
CA MET A 59 8.60 5.86 8.33
C MET A 59 7.66 6.25 7.17
N LEU A 60 7.15 7.48 7.17
CA LEU A 60 6.30 8.00 6.10
C LEU A 60 7.04 8.03 4.76
N VAL A 61 8.26 8.58 4.73
CA VAL A 61 9.08 8.67 3.51
C VAL A 61 9.40 7.27 2.97
N MET A 62 9.79 6.34 3.84
CA MET A 62 10.04 4.94 3.45
C MET A 62 8.80 4.26 2.89
N SER A 63 7.64 4.43 3.54
CA SER A 63 6.37 3.87 3.10
C SER A 63 5.95 4.41 1.73
N VAL A 64 6.00 5.72 1.55
CA VAL A 64 5.67 6.37 0.27
C VAL A 64 6.66 5.96 -0.83
N GLY A 65 7.96 5.91 -0.52
CA GLY A 65 9.00 5.48 -1.46
C GLY A 65 8.79 4.04 -1.92
N TYR A 66 8.53 3.13 -0.99
CA TYR A 66 8.28 1.72 -1.32
C TYR A 66 6.98 1.51 -2.09
N LEU A 67 5.89 2.19 -1.70
CA LEU A 67 4.62 2.15 -2.45
C LEU A 67 4.80 2.68 -3.88
N SER A 68 5.52 3.78 -4.05
CA SER A 68 5.85 4.33 -5.37
C SER A 68 6.65 3.33 -6.20
N PHE A 69 7.64 2.67 -5.63
CA PHE A 69 8.40 1.61 -6.29
C PHE A 69 7.50 0.45 -6.74
N VAL A 70 6.57 -0.01 -5.90
CA VAL A 70 5.61 -1.08 -6.23
C VAL A 70 4.70 -0.65 -7.37
N VAL A 71 4.17 0.57 -7.35
CA VAL A 71 3.33 1.12 -8.41
C VAL A 71 4.09 1.15 -9.74
N ILE A 72 5.32 1.68 -9.74
CA ILE A 72 6.14 1.74 -10.95
C ILE A 72 6.42 0.33 -11.49
N ARG A 73 6.85 -0.59 -10.63
CA ARG A 73 7.27 -1.92 -11.04
C ARG A 73 6.11 -2.84 -11.44
N ARG A 74 4.96 -2.75 -10.76
CA ARG A 74 3.83 -3.68 -10.92
C ARG A 74 2.69 -3.13 -11.78
N LEU A 75 2.55 -1.81 -11.88
CA LEU A 75 1.53 -1.16 -12.72
C LEU A 75 2.15 -0.52 -13.95
N PHE A 76 3.02 0.47 -13.78
CA PHE A 76 3.50 1.25 -14.92
C PHE A 76 4.38 0.45 -15.87
N LYS A 77 5.38 -0.28 -15.36
CA LYS A 77 6.32 -1.03 -16.21
C LYS A 77 5.62 -2.08 -17.09
N PRO A 78 4.70 -2.94 -16.60
CA PRO A 78 3.97 -3.87 -17.45
C PRO A 78 3.02 -3.21 -18.42
N LEU A 79 2.37 -2.10 -18.03
CA LEU A 79 1.44 -1.37 -18.90
C LEU A 79 2.15 -0.64 -20.05
N MET A 80 3.37 -0.16 -19.81
CA MET A 80 4.19 0.51 -20.83
C MET A 80 4.96 -0.49 -21.71
N SER A 81 5.13 -1.75 -21.30
CA SER A 81 5.75 -2.76 -22.13
C SER A 81 4.85 -3.08 -23.33
N ARG A 82 5.38 -2.84 -24.53
CA ARG A 82 4.68 -3.23 -25.76
C ARG A 82 4.69 -4.75 -25.86
N LEU A 83 3.54 -5.39 -25.66
CA LEU A 83 3.38 -6.79 -25.98
C LEU A 83 3.47 -6.96 -27.49
N SER A 84 4.40 -7.78 -27.94
CA SER A 84 4.52 -8.15 -29.34
C SER A 84 3.25 -8.89 -29.78
N ASP A 85 2.74 -8.54 -30.94
CA ASP A 85 1.57 -9.20 -31.51
C ASP A 85 1.86 -10.70 -31.76
N ASP A 86 3.11 -11.01 -32.11
CA ASP A 86 3.57 -12.38 -32.36
C ASP A 86 3.55 -13.20 -31.06
N ALA A 87 3.99 -12.62 -29.94
CA ALA A 87 3.92 -13.28 -28.65
C ALA A 87 2.46 -13.51 -28.18
N LEU A 88 1.56 -12.56 -28.47
CA LEU A 88 0.14 -12.72 -28.17
C LEU A 88 -0.51 -13.83 -29.02
N MET A 89 -0.19 -13.90 -30.32
CA MET A 89 -0.70 -14.96 -31.20
C MET A 89 -0.16 -16.32 -30.81
N LEU A 90 1.12 -16.44 -30.51
CA LEU A 90 1.72 -17.68 -30.06
C LEU A 90 1.10 -18.21 -28.76
N GLU A 91 0.81 -17.31 -27.81
CA GLU A 91 0.15 -17.72 -26.56
C GLU A 91 -1.30 -18.15 -26.80
N LEU A 92 -1.99 -17.51 -27.76
CA LEU A 92 -3.34 -17.85 -28.14
C LEU A 92 -3.39 -19.25 -28.79
N GLU A 93 -2.48 -19.57 -29.70
CA GLU A 93 -2.37 -20.87 -30.31
C GLU A 93 -2.04 -21.98 -29.32
N LYS A 94 -1.08 -21.74 -28.44
CA LYS A 94 -0.74 -22.70 -27.37
C LYS A 94 -1.94 -23.01 -26.47
N ALA A 95 -2.76 -22.00 -26.18
CA ALA A 95 -3.92 -22.17 -25.33
C ALA A 95 -5.06 -22.96 -26.00
N ASN A 96 -5.20 -22.81 -27.33
CA ASN A 96 -6.28 -23.46 -28.09
C ASN A 96 -5.87 -24.80 -28.73
N GLY A 97 -4.66 -25.29 -28.48
CA GLY A 97 -4.12 -26.59 -28.84
C GLY A 97 -4.57 -27.19 -30.19
N GLY A 98 -3.69 -27.20 -31.21
CA GLY A 98 -3.98 -27.88 -32.48
C GLY A 98 -4.16 -26.96 -33.69
N MET A 99 -3.87 -25.69 -33.59
CA MET A 99 -3.97 -24.76 -34.74
C MET A 99 -2.74 -24.75 -35.65
N ASN A 100 -1.75 -25.64 -35.39
CA ASN A 100 -0.56 -25.85 -36.21
C ASN A 100 0.13 -24.56 -36.69
N GLU A 101 0.27 -23.59 -35.78
CA GLU A 101 0.89 -22.28 -36.06
C GLU A 101 0.22 -21.46 -37.19
N SER A 102 -1.05 -21.76 -37.49
CA SER A 102 -1.78 -21.13 -38.58
C SER A 102 -2.05 -19.64 -38.35
N LEU A 103 -2.30 -19.23 -37.09
CA LEU A 103 -2.58 -17.84 -36.74
C LEU A 103 -1.32 -16.97 -36.76
N ILE A 104 -0.20 -17.50 -36.25
CA ILE A 104 1.06 -16.77 -36.28
C ILE A 104 1.58 -16.65 -37.68
N SER A 105 1.49 -17.73 -38.47
CA SER A 105 1.85 -17.73 -39.88
C SER A 105 1.01 -16.75 -40.71
N ALA A 106 -0.29 -16.72 -40.49
CA ALA A 106 -1.19 -15.72 -41.12
C ALA A 106 -0.80 -14.31 -40.77
N LEU A 107 -0.46 -14.01 -39.50
CA LEU A 107 -0.01 -12.72 -39.05
C LEU A 107 1.31 -12.31 -39.71
N GLU A 108 2.31 -13.18 -39.70
CA GLU A 108 3.61 -12.92 -40.30
C GLU A 108 3.51 -12.72 -41.82
N LEU A 109 2.79 -13.63 -42.53
CA LEU A 109 2.58 -13.49 -43.97
C LEU A 109 1.79 -12.24 -44.34
N SER A 110 0.83 -11.82 -43.50
CA SER A 110 0.09 -10.59 -43.75
C SER A 110 0.97 -9.33 -43.65
N ARG A 111 2.09 -9.40 -42.95
CA ARG A 111 3.09 -8.32 -42.79
C ARG A 111 4.22 -8.39 -43.81
N MET A 112 4.38 -9.55 -44.48
CA MET A 112 5.48 -9.78 -45.40
C MET A 112 5.35 -8.84 -46.61
N ARG A 113 6.40 -8.09 -46.91
CA ARG A 113 6.52 -7.35 -48.16
C ARG A 113 7.17 -8.32 -49.18
N VAL A 114 6.38 -8.75 -50.17
CA VAL A 114 6.89 -9.55 -51.27
C VAL A 114 7.48 -8.61 -52.30
N PRO A 115 8.78 -8.65 -52.60
CA PRO A 115 9.37 -7.91 -53.73
C PRO A 115 8.80 -8.45 -55.05
N ASP A 116 8.67 -7.57 -56.06
CA ASP A 116 8.10 -7.94 -57.36
C ASP A 116 8.91 -9.01 -58.12
N ASP A 117 10.17 -9.19 -57.73
CA ASP A 117 11.12 -10.16 -58.29
C ASP A 117 11.26 -11.50 -57.49
N ALA A 118 10.50 -11.60 -56.40
CA ALA A 118 10.56 -12.81 -55.57
C ALA A 118 9.70 -13.91 -56.19
N ASN A 119 10.29 -15.11 -56.31
CA ASN A 119 9.60 -16.36 -56.74
C ASN A 119 8.66 -16.87 -55.63
N VAL A 120 7.79 -16.03 -55.12
CA VAL A 120 6.82 -16.39 -54.10
C VAL A 120 5.41 -16.26 -54.64
N SER A 121 4.60 -17.31 -54.49
CA SER A 121 3.22 -17.30 -54.93
C SER A 121 2.36 -16.43 -53.99
N ILE A 122 1.93 -15.27 -54.49
CA ILE A 122 1.03 -14.37 -53.75
C ILE A 122 -0.29 -15.06 -53.44
N GLU A 123 -0.74 -15.95 -54.34
CA GLU A 123 -1.96 -16.74 -54.18
C GLU A 123 -1.87 -17.69 -52.96
N MET A 124 -0.71 -18.35 -52.77
CA MET A 124 -0.49 -19.23 -51.59
C MET A 124 -0.47 -18.39 -50.28
N ILE A 125 0.14 -17.23 -50.30
CA ILE A 125 0.11 -16.33 -49.15
C ILE A 125 -1.34 -15.96 -48.81
N ASP A 126 -2.12 -15.52 -49.78
CA ASP A 126 -3.52 -15.13 -49.57
C ASP A 126 -4.38 -16.30 -49.07
N GLN A 127 -4.18 -17.51 -49.61
CA GLN A 127 -4.84 -18.72 -49.12
C GLN A 127 -4.47 -19.05 -47.66
N THR A 128 -3.19 -18.95 -47.29
CA THR A 128 -2.74 -19.21 -45.92
C THR A 128 -3.30 -18.18 -44.94
N VAL A 129 -3.30 -16.89 -45.33
CA VAL A 129 -3.90 -15.83 -44.53
C VAL A 129 -5.40 -16.03 -44.34
N LYS A 130 -6.12 -16.40 -45.40
CA LYS A 130 -7.56 -16.73 -45.35
C LYS A 130 -7.83 -17.95 -44.45
N ALA A 131 -7.01 -19.01 -44.57
CA ALA A 131 -7.13 -20.18 -43.69
C ALA A 131 -6.93 -19.79 -42.22
N GLY A 132 -5.93 -18.97 -41.91
CA GLY A 132 -5.73 -18.43 -40.56
C GLY A 132 -6.90 -17.58 -40.05
N VAL A 133 -7.50 -16.78 -40.93
CA VAL A 133 -8.70 -15.98 -40.58
C VAL A 133 -9.90 -16.89 -40.28
N LEU A 134 -10.13 -17.96 -40.99
CA LEU A 134 -11.21 -18.90 -40.69
C LEU A 134 -11.05 -19.54 -39.32
N HIS A 135 -9.85 -19.85 -38.89
CA HIS A 135 -9.58 -20.39 -37.55
C HIS A 135 -9.82 -19.36 -36.44
N VAL A 136 -9.83 -18.06 -36.78
CA VAL A 136 -10.10 -16.96 -35.80
C VAL A 136 -11.49 -17.09 -35.19
N GLU A 137 -12.49 -17.58 -35.91
CA GLU A 137 -13.86 -17.72 -35.41
C GLU A 137 -13.98 -18.83 -34.33
N ASP A 138 -13.15 -19.82 -34.37
CA ASP A 138 -13.14 -20.96 -33.44
C ASP A 138 -12.26 -20.72 -32.20
N VAL A 139 -11.56 -19.56 -32.14
CA VAL A 139 -10.60 -19.27 -31.07
C VAL A 139 -11.29 -18.85 -29.78
N ASP A 140 -11.13 -19.65 -28.74
CA ASP A 140 -11.48 -19.21 -27.39
C ASP A 140 -10.37 -18.33 -26.79
N ILE A 141 -10.56 -17.02 -26.86
CA ILE A 141 -9.65 -16.04 -26.25
C ILE A 141 -9.54 -16.25 -24.74
N SER A 142 -10.59 -16.80 -24.12
CA SER A 142 -10.62 -16.99 -22.67
C SER A 142 -9.67 -18.09 -22.20
N SER A 143 -9.38 -19.06 -23.07
CA SER A 143 -8.44 -20.15 -22.79
C SER A 143 -6.99 -19.67 -22.66
N ALA A 144 -6.60 -18.66 -23.46
CA ALA A 144 -5.27 -18.04 -23.41
C ALA A 144 -5.02 -17.29 -22.10
N PHE A 145 -6.08 -16.85 -21.42
CA PHE A 145 -5.96 -16.26 -20.10
C PHE A 145 -6.13 -17.35 -19.05
N ARG A 146 -5.24 -17.41 -18.07
CA ARG A 146 -5.46 -18.20 -16.85
C ARG A 146 -6.58 -17.58 -16.03
N LEU A 147 -7.82 -17.64 -16.55
CA LEU A 147 -8.99 -17.00 -15.98
C LEU A 147 -9.19 -17.35 -14.50
N LYS A 148 -8.87 -18.59 -14.12
CA LYS A 148 -8.94 -19.03 -12.72
C LYS A 148 -8.03 -18.17 -11.82
N LYS A 149 -6.80 -17.89 -12.26
CA LYS A 149 -5.85 -17.05 -11.54
C LYS A 149 -6.30 -15.57 -11.54
N MET A 150 -6.83 -15.10 -12.65
CA MET A 150 -7.36 -13.74 -12.77
C MET A 150 -8.56 -13.51 -11.85
N ARG A 151 -9.50 -14.46 -11.80
CA ARG A 151 -10.66 -14.42 -10.88
C ARG A 151 -10.19 -14.44 -9.42
N LEU A 152 -9.25 -15.30 -9.07
CA LEU A 152 -8.69 -15.36 -7.73
C LEU A 152 -8.06 -14.02 -7.32
N ASN A 153 -7.23 -13.43 -8.19
CA ASN A 153 -6.61 -12.12 -7.93
C ASN A 153 -7.67 -11.02 -7.75
N PHE A 154 -8.75 -11.07 -8.52
CA PHE A 154 -9.87 -10.13 -8.41
C PHE A 154 -10.62 -10.28 -7.07
N TYR A 155 -10.90 -11.50 -6.64
CA TYR A 155 -11.53 -11.74 -5.32
C TYR A 155 -10.62 -11.30 -4.16
N ILE A 156 -9.31 -11.54 -4.27
CA ILE A 156 -8.34 -11.06 -3.27
C ILE A 156 -8.34 -9.52 -3.25
N LEU A 157 -8.37 -8.86 -4.40
CA LEU A 157 -8.44 -7.40 -4.47
C LEU A 157 -9.72 -6.87 -3.81
N ILE A 158 -10.88 -7.47 -4.11
CA ILE A 158 -12.16 -7.09 -3.46
C ILE A 158 -12.06 -7.28 -1.95
N ALA A 159 -11.55 -8.42 -1.49
CA ALA A 159 -11.40 -8.70 -0.06
C ALA A 159 -10.48 -7.66 0.63
N LEU A 160 -9.36 -7.30 0.02
CA LEU A 160 -8.45 -6.26 0.52
C LEU A 160 -9.12 -4.88 0.54
N LEU A 161 -9.84 -4.52 -0.52
CA LEU A 161 -10.59 -3.26 -0.57
C LEU A 161 -11.69 -3.22 0.49
N THR A 162 -12.45 -4.30 0.65
CA THR A 162 -13.48 -4.40 1.69
C THR A 162 -12.85 -4.28 3.08
N PHE A 163 -11.76 -5.01 3.33
CA PHE A 163 -11.04 -4.93 4.59
C PHE A 163 -10.53 -3.51 4.86
N PHE A 164 -9.97 -2.85 3.84
CA PHE A 164 -9.50 -1.46 3.95
C PHE A 164 -10.65 -0.50 4.27
N VAL A 165 -11.77 -0.59 3.54
CA VAL A 165 -12.94 0.26 3.75
C VAL A 165 -13.54 0.03 5.12
N VAL A 166 -13.81 -1.23 5.50
CA VAL A 166 -14.35 -1.58 6.83
C VAL A 166 -13.39 -1.16 7.94
N GLY A 167 -12.07 -1.35 7.74
CA GLY A 167 -11.05 -0.89 8.66
C GLY A 167 -11.08 0.62 8.83
N VAL A 168 -11.06 1.38 7.75
CA VAL A 168 -11.12 2.86 7.80
C VAL A 168 -12.42 3.33 8.45
N PHE A 169 -13.59 2.83 8.06
CA PHE A 169 -14.87 3.25 8.64
C PHE A 169 -15.08 2.73 10.07
N GLY A 170 -14.66 1.50 10.36
CA GLY A 170 -14.78 0.92 11.70
C GLY A 170 -13.86 1.58 12.73
N VAL A 171 -12.70 2.04 12.28
CA VAL A 171 -11.69 2.71 13.13
C VAL A 171 -11.84 4.23 13.10
N ALA A 172 -12.46 4.81 12.05
CA ALA A 172 -12.73 6.25 11.95
C ALA A 172 -13.67 6.76 13.06
N ASN A 173 -14.52 5.89 13.61
CA ASN A 173 -15.32 6.17 14.81
C ASN A 173 -14.52 6.05 16.12
N ASN A 174 -13.23 5.74 16.05
CA ASN A 174 -12.37 5.57 17.20
C ASN A 174 -11.31 6.67 17.21
N ASP A 175 -11.25 7.45 18.29
CA ASP A 175 -10.30 8.58 18.47
C ASP A 175 -8.84 8.16 18.21
N TYR A 176 -8.50 6.91 18.46
CA TYR A 176 -7.14 6.38 18.23
C TYR A 176 -6.69 6.46 16.76
N PHE A 177 -7.58 6.16 15.79
CA PHE A 177 -7.22 6.26 14.38
C PHE A 177 -7.09 7.71 13.93
N ALA A 178 -7.98 8.58 14.41
CA ALA A 178 -7.89 10.01 14.14
C ALA A 178 -6.58 10.60 14.66
N ILE A 179 -6.14 10.18 15.85
CA ILE A 179 -4.85 10.57 16.43
C ILE A 179 -3.71 10.03 15.58
N TRP A 180 -3.73 8.74 15.22
CA TRP A 180 -2.70 8.14 14.35
C TRP A 180 -2.58 8.87 13.02
N TYR A 181 -3.70 9.14 12.34
CA TYR A 181 -3.71 9.87 11.07
C TYR A 181 -3.09 11.27 11.18
N LYS A 182 -3.49 12.01 12.22
CA LYS A 182 -2.92 13.34 12.48
C LYS A 182 -1.43 13.29 12.80
N ARG A 183 -0.98 12.26 13.54
CA ARG A 183 0.42 12.08 13.93
C ARG A 183 1.30 11.62 12.78
N ASN A 184 0.90 10.59 12.04
CA ASN A 184 1.78 9.88 11.09
C ASN A 184 1.59 10.35 9.65
N VAL A 185 0.39 10.80 9.26
CA VAL A 185 0.13 11.33 7.91
C VAL A 185 0.26 12.85 7.88
N LEU A 186 -0.35 13.57 8.84
CA LEU A 186 -0.28 15.03 8.92
C LEU A 186 0.92 15.54 9.74
N LEU A 187 1.70 14.64 10.35
CA LEU A 187 2.90 14.92 11.13
C LEU A 187 2.68 15.94 12.27
N GLN A 188 1.47 15.96 12.84
CA GLN A 188 1.15 16.84 13.97
C GLN A 188 1.73 16.31 15.28
N GLU A 189 2.12 17.20 16.18
CA GLU A 189 2.64 16.85 17.51
C GLU A 189 1.49 16.62 18.51
N ILE A 190 0.70 15.57 18.28
CA ILE A 190 -0.37 15.15 19.17
C ILE A 190 0.13 13.95 19.98
N GLN A 191 -0.08 13.96 21.28
CA GLN A 191 0.27 12.83 22.12
C GLN A 191 -0.83 11.75 22.12
N TRP A 192 -0.41 10.49 22.25
CA TRP A 192 -1.34 9.41 22.50
C TRP A 192 -2.04 9.59 23.84
N PRO A 193 -3.34 9.31 23.96
CA PRO A 193 -4.02 9.34 25.24
C PRO A 193 -3.29 8.45 26.23
N SER A 194 -2.97 8.98 27.39
CA SER A 194 -2.42 8.20 28.50
C SER A 194 -3.56 7.55 29.29
N ASN A 195 -3.24 6.45 29.95
CA ASN A 195 -4.20 5.77 30.82
C ASN A 195 -4.43 6.51 32.13
N TYR A 196 -3.69 7.60 32.34
CA TYR A 196 -3.75 8.46 33.53
C TYR A 196 -3.35 9.89 33.15
N GLU A 197 -3.91 10.84 33.84
CA GLU A 197 -3.53 12.25 33.74
C GLU A 197 -2.98 12.70 35.12
N LEU A 198 -1.77 13.25 35.07
CA LEU A 198 -1.09 13.69 36.28
C LEU A 198 -1.46 15.18 36.57
N GLY A 199 -1.76 15.48 37.81
CA GLY A 199 -1.94 16.83 38.30
C GLY A 199 -0.92 17.16 39.37
N ILE A 200 -0.40 18.39 39.38
CA ILE A 200 0.51 18.87 40.41
C ILE A 200 -0.31 19.62 41.45
N ILE A 201 -0.18 19.24 42.71
CA ILE A 201 -0.89 19.90 43.82
C ILE A 201 -0.26 21.27 44.04
N GLY A 202 -1.12 22.30 44.13
CA GLY A 202 -0.67 23.69 44.39
C GLY A 202 -0.22 24.43 43.12
N LEU A 203 -0.39 23.83 41.93
CA LEU A 203 -0.14 24.54 40.70
C LEU A 203 -1.28 25.52 40.40
N SER A 204 -0.98 26.81 40.42
CA SER A 204 -1.89 27.87 40.04
C SER A 204 -1.28 28.69 38.93
N ASP A 205 -2.00 28.83 37.78
CA ASP A 205 -1.51 29.53 36.58
C ASP A 205 -0.14 29.06 36.09
N GLU A 206 0.06 27.72 36.06
CA GLU A 206 1.32 27.06 35.66
C GLU A 206 2.54 27.44 36.53
N LYS A 207 2.31 27.98 37.71
CA LYS A 207 3.36 28.42 38.64
C LYS A 207 3.08 27.97 40.07
N ILE A 208 4.14 27.53 40.75
CA ILE A 208 4.14 27.30 42.19
C ILE A 208 5.00 28.39 42.83
N ARG A 209 4.49 29.06 43.84
CA ARG A 209 5.24 30.07 44.58
C ARG A 209 5.77 29.46 45.88
N VAL A 210 7.08 29.50 46.04
CA VAL A 210 7.77 29.02 47.24
C VAL A 210 8.56 30.17 47.85
N ALA A 211 8.64 30.22 49.19
CA ALA A 211 9.43 31.23 49.85
C ALA A 211 10.93 30.92 49.65
N LYS A 212 11.74 31.95 49.53
CA LYS A 212 13.17 31.80 49.33
C LYS A 212 13.83 31.18 50.57
N GLY A 213 14.43 30.01 50.39
CA GLY A 213 15.13 29.30 51.45
C GLY A 213 14.34 28.15 52.08
N ASP A 214 13.08 27.94 51.64
CA ASP A 214 12.30 26.79 52.09
C ASP A 214 12.60 25.58 51.18
N ASP A 215 12.60 24.38 51.75
CA ASP A 215 12.68 23.12 51.03
C ASP A 215 11.42 22.92 50.19
N PHE A 216 11.59 22.70 48.93
CA PHE A 216 10.49 22.54 47.99
C PHE A 216 10.34 21.07 47.54
N SER A 217 9.16 20.49 47.72
CA SER A 217 8.81 19.18 47.22
C SER A 217 7.58 19.26 46.29
N VAL A 218 7.69 18.63 45.11
CA VAL A 218 6.59 18.54 44.16
C VAL A 218 5.68 17.38 44.56
N LYS A 219 4.40 17.65 44.72
CA LYS A 219 3.38 16.64 45.00
C LYS A 219 2.54 16.42 43.72
N VAL A 220 2.54 15.20 43.18
CA VAL A 220 1.82 14.84 41.97
C VAL A 220 0.74 13.82 42.31
N ILE A 221 -0.46 14.04 41.79
CA ILE A 221 -1.59 13.13 41.93
C ILE A 221 -2.08 12.70 40.56
N VAL A 222 -2.71 11.51 40.47
CA VAL A 222 -3.48 11.13 39.32
C VAL A 222 -4.85 11.77 39.42
N LYS A 223 -5.28 12.48 38.37
CA LYS A 223 -6.61 13.14 38.36
C LYS A 223 -7.71 12.09 38.47
N GLU A 224 -8.83 12.47 39.12
CA GLU A 224 -10.00 11.60 39.25
C GLU A 224 -10.57 11.18 37.88
N GLY A 225 -11.06 9.95 37.79
CA GLY A 225 -11.64 9.37 36.56
C GLY A 225 -10.73 8.41 35.79
N PHE A 226 -9.47 8.25 36.16
CA PHE A 226 -8.55 7.29 35.58
C PHE A 226 -8.47 5.99 36.40
N LYS A 227 -8.52 4.83 35.70
CA LYS A 227 -8.62 3.49 36.35
C LYS A 227 -7.29 2.90 36.80
N SER A 228 -6.16 3.46 36.40
CA SER A 228 -4.84 2.89 36.70
C SER A 228 -3.93 3.92 37.35
N LEU A 229 -3.28 3.50 38.43
CA LEU A 229 -2.21 4.25 39.06
C LEU A 229 -0.88 3.76 38.49
N PRO A 230 0.03 4.62 38.01
CA PRO A 230 1.37 4.22 37.62
C PRO A 230 2.16 3.79 38.87
N ASN A 231 3.05 2.80 38.73
CA ASN A 231 3.90 2.36 39.82
C ASN A 231 4.95 3.42 40.18
N SER A 232 5.45 4.14 39.19
CA SER A 232 6.42 5.23 39.37
C SER A 232 6.19 6.32 38.32
N ILE A 233 6.65 7.53 38.62
CA ILE A 233 6.70 8.68 37.70
C ILE A 233 8.10 9.28 37.73
N PHE A 234 8.51 9.89 36.60
CA PHE A 234 9.75 10.65 36.54
C PHE A 234 9.45 12.14 36.69
N ILE A 235 10.10 12.78 37.64
CA ILE A 235 10.04 14.23 37.83
C ILE A 235 11.38 14.81 37.42
N GLU A 236 11.36 15.66 36.41
CA GLU A 236 12.55 16.31 35.89
C GLU A 236 12.54 17.80 36.28
N PHE A 237 13.53 18.20 37.05
CA PHE A 237 13.75 19.59 37.42
C PHE A 237 14.78 20.22 36.49
N LYS A 238 14.37 21.18 35.68
CA LYS A 238 15.24 21.93 34.78
C LYS A 238 15.42 23.37 35.22
N SER A 239 16.65 23.78 35.44
CA SER A 239 17.05 25.17 35.66
C SER A 239 18.32 25.46 34.84
N GLU A 240 18.65 26.75 34.64
CA GLU A 240 19.89 27.14 33.93
C GLU A 240 21.15 26.55 34.55
N LYS A 241 21.17 26.23 35.82
CA LYS A 241 22.32 25.73 36.58
C LYS A 241 22.15 24.31 37.12
N TYR A 242 20.97 23.71 36.96
CA TYR A 242 20.64 22.47 37.64
C TYR A 242 19.68 21.64 36.78
N ASN A 243 20.06 20.38 36.56
CA ASN A 243 19.20 19.41 35.89
C ASN A 243 19.22 18.13 36.70
N LYS A 244 18.08 17.77 37.34
CA LYS A 244 17.90 16.56 38.16
C LYS A 244 16.67 15.84 37.67
N SER A 245 16.81 14.54 37.41
CA SER A 245 15.70 13.65 37.15
C SER A 245 15.61 12.66 38.31
N GLU A 246 14.42 12.46 38.84
CA GLU A 246 14.14 11.57 39.96
C GLU A 246 12.95 10.68 39.64
N GLU A 247 13.11 9.38 39.90
CA GLU A 247 12.01 8.43 39.82
C GLU A 247 11.32 8.36 41.18
N VAL A 248 10.02 8.65 41.20
CA VAL A 248 9.20 8.72 42.42
C VAL A 248 8.14 7.64 42.36
N TYR A 249 8.00 6.89 43.44
CA TYR A 249 7.00 5.83 43.58
C TYR A 249 5.75 6.37 44.29
N ALA A 250 4.60 5.75 43.99
CA ALA A 250 3.34 6.12 44.62
C ALA A 250 3.37 5.83 46.13
N GLY A 251 3.00 6.81 46.93
CA GLY A 251 2.71 6.63 48.34
C GLY A 251 1.40 5.84 48.57
N ASN A 252 1.12 5.49 49.83
CA ASN A 252 -0.10 4.74 50.17
C ASN A 252 -1.40 5.47 49.77
N ASP A 253 -1.32 6.79 49.67
CA ASP A 253 -2.45 7.66 49.29
C ASP A 253 -2.56 7.92 47.80
N GLY A 254 -1.74 7.24 46.96
CA GLY A 254 -1.66 7.46 45.51
C GLY A 254 -1.01 8.79 45.12
N VAL A 255 -0.33 9.47 46.07
CA VAL A 255 0.39 10.74 45.87
C VAL A 255 1.87 10.41 45.63
N PHE A 256 2.45 11.05 44.62
CA PHE A 256 3.89 10.99 44.36
C PHE A 256 4.53 12.26 44.94
N VAL A 257 5.53 12.09 45.78
CA VAL A 257 6.22 13.24 46.45
C VAL A 257 7.70 13.19 46.05
N SER A 258 8.19 14.25 45.44
CA SER A 258 9.62 14.38 45.13
C SER A 258 10.46 14.56 46.38
N SER A 259 11.74 14.21 46.31
CA SER A 259 12.71 14.65 47.31
C SER A 259 12.78 16.18 47.36
N PRO A 260 13.04 16.77 48.52
CA PRO A 260 13.21 18.23 48.62
C PRO A 260 14.35 18.72 47.72
N VAL A 261 14.13 19.86 47.12
CA VAL A 261 15.07 20.53 46.21
C VAL A 261 15.42 21.90 46.74
#